data_e271d3a80543213b1665177ab0a88878
#
_entry.id   e271d3a80543213b1665177ab0a88878
#
_cell.length_a   1.000
_cell.length_b   1.000
_cell.length_c   1.000
_cell.angle_alpha   90.00
_cell.angle_beta   90.00
_cell.angle_gamma   90.00
#
_symmetry.space_group_name_H-M   'P 1'
#
loop_
_entity.id
_entity.type
_entity.pdbx_description
1 polymer ?
#
loop_
_entity_poly.entity_id
_entity_poly.type
_entity_poly.pdbx_seq_one_letter_code
_entity_poly.pdbx_strand_id
1 'polypeptide(L)'
;QIAKLEGNLEKGKVVAAKCYLCHKIEGIGVGFGPNLTHWGKERTMEEIIKEIVYPDEKLAHGYEKPVRLTTKKNKNVAEGFLSNYSYHAGSLKLKVLGGQTRKILFRQAGAKIDYLKESWMPTASEMGLTDQDLADLAVYMQSTGEGNDDSTLANNEEPVPPTGNEPGWQVVTGEDFINVNCHDDTWRWENGHAYCTGKPTGVIRYRTPLKNFELSLEWMHKKKGGNSGVFVWATPKSIAKLAAGHGRLPQGIEVQVLDLGYAEVYTQRHKKPADWFTSHGDVFPVGPIKMRPFPPVAPNGRRSFPSKETTLGINQWNRYYVRAVDGEVRLWVNGEEVSGGDGIEPASGFFCLESEGAPIEFRNIRLRKLSEVGDMKLPVHEPAIAITLKGHPALGAWKYLNGYTREVAEDGLVTLRLGKDVVWKRRCISKSENEFVLEGNLVHKLIGDTLNIEGKYKAVRE
;
A
#
# COMPACT_ATOMS: atom_id res chain seq x y z
N GLN A 1 5.89 -34.25 31.95
CA GLN A 1 5.06 -34.96 32.95
C GLN A 1 3.65 -34.40 32.98
N ILE A 2 3.44 -33.08 32.95
CA ILE A 2 2.12 -32.40 33.01
C ILE A 2 1.24 -32.84 31.84
N ALA A 3 1.77 -32.97 30.63
CA ALA A 3 1.02 -33.39 29.45
C ALA A 3 0.47 -34.83 29.49
N LYS A 4 0.78 -35.56 30.56
CA LYS A 4 0.24 -36.92 30.85
C LYS A 4 -0.95 -36.90 31.83
N LEU A 5 -1.25 -35.74 32.39
CA LEU A 5 -2.45 -35.55 33.24
C LEU A 5 -3.68 -35.52 32.37
N GLU A 6 -4.75 -36.08 32.88
CA GLU A 6 -6.07 -35.95 32.26
C GLU A 6 -6.62 -34.52 32.51
N GLY A 7 -6.77 -33.74 31.43
CA GLY A 7 -7.29 -32.38 31.52
C GLY A 7 -8.82 -32.36 31.45
N ASN A 8 -9.43 -31.37 32.11
CA ASN A 8 -10.86 -31.14 32.12
C ASN A 8 -11.23 -29.79 31.45
N LEU A 9 -12.05 -29.85 30.42
CA LEU A 9 -12.45 -28.70 29.60
C LEU A 9 -13.13 -27.61 30.43
N GLU A 10 -14.11 -27.95 31.27
CA GLU A 10 -14.88 -26.97 32.05
C GLU A 10 -14.00 -26.27 33.10
N LYS A 11 -13.11 -27.00 33.74
CA LYS A 11 -12.12 -26.44 34.65
C LYS A 11 -11.12 -25.56 33.89
N GLY A 12 -10.66 -25.99 32.72
CA GLY A 12 -9.77 -25.21 31.86
C GLY A 12 -10.38 -23.88 31.44
N LYS A 13 -11.69 -23.85 31.13
CA LYS A 13 -12.43 -22.62 30.86
C LYS A 13 -12.44 -21.66 32.06
N VAL A 14 -12.54 -22.16 33.28
CA VAL A 14 -12.44 -21.34 34.50
C VAL A 14 -11.02 -20.80 34.68
N VAL A 15 -10.02 -21.64 34.48
CA VAL A 15 -8.61 -21.23 34.56
C VAL A 15 -8.27 -20.16 33.53
N ALA A 16 -8.84 -20.25 32.32
CA ALA A 16 -8.63 -19.31 31.22
C ALA A 16 -9.06 -17.85 31.57
N ALA A 17 -9.87 -17.64 32.62
CA ALA A 17 -10.19 -16.32 33.10
C ALA A 17 -8.96 -15.49 33.47
N LYS A 18 -7.86 -16.13 33.92
CA LYS A 18 -6.57 -15.46 34.18
C LYS A 18 -5.92 -14.92 32.89
N CYS A 19 -6.17 -15.56 31.77
CA CYS A 19 -5.63 -15.18 30.45
C CYS A 19 -6.37 -13.98 29.83
N TYR A 20 -7.64 -13.74 30.21
CA TYR A 20 -8.47 -12.64 29.66
C TYR A 20 -7.95 -11.25 30.01
N LEU A 21 -7.07 -11.12 31.00
CA LEU A 21 -6.42 -9.85 31.32
C LEU A 21 -5.48 -9.36 30.18
N CYS A 22 -5.00 -10.28 29.37
CA CYS A 22 -4.07 -9.98 28.28
C CYS A 22 -4.54 -10.47 26.93
N HIS A 23 -5.25 -11.59 26.84
CA HIS A 23 -5.63 -12.25 25.62
C HIS A 23 -7.15 -12.19 25.38
N LYS A 24 -7.53 -12.25 24.10
CA LYS A 24 -8.90 -12.60 23.70
C LYS A 24 -8.98 -14.10 23.46
N ILE A 25 -10.03 -14.74 24.00
CA ILE A 25 -10.38 -16.15 23.77
C ILE A 25 -11.88 -16.21 23.59
N GLU A 26 -12.40 -16.73 22.48
CA GLU A 26 -13.84 -16.77 22.17
C GLU A 26 -14.54 -15.40 22.32
N GLY A 27 -13.84 -14.32 21.90
CA GLY A 27 -14.36 -12.95 22.00
C GLY A 27 -14.29 -12.32 23.40
N ILE A 28 -13.97 -13.09 24.44
CA ILE A 28 -13.86 -12.63 25.84
C ILE A 28 -12.42 -12.17 26.12
N GLY A 29 -12.26 -11.12 26.90
CA GLY A 29 -10.95 -10.60 27.34
C GLY A 29 -10.43 -9.43 26.52
N VAL A 30 -9.19 -9.02 26.77
CA VAL A 30 -8.56 -7.85 26.15
C VAL A 30 -7.49 -8.24 25.15
N GLY A 31 -7.33 -7.44 24.10
CA GLY A 31 -6.34 -7.72 23.05
C GLY A 31 -4.96 -7.10 23.35
N PHE A 32 -4.42 -7.24 24.55
CA PHE A 32 -3.04 -6.82 24.87
C PHE A 32 -2.03 -7.77 24.26
N GLY A 33 -2.16 -9.06 24.53
CA GLY A 33 -1.42 -10.15 23.89
C GLY A 33 -2.11 -10.67 22.61
N PRO A 34 -1.56 -11.73 21.99
CA PRO A 34 -2.19 -12.43 20.87
C PRO A 34 -3.60 -12.91 21.18
N ASN A 35 -4.44 -13.01 20.15
CA ASN A 35 -5.75 -13.69 20.29
C ASN A 35 -5.51 -15.21 20.32
N LEU A 36 -6.12 -15.91 21.28
CA LEU A 36 -5.93 -17.34 21.49
C LEU A 36 -7.12 -18.20 21.05
N THR A 37 -8.18 -17.62 20.44
CA THR A 37 -9.41 -18.34 20.08
C THR A 37 -9.13 -19.52 19.18
N HIS A 38 -8.28 -19.68 18.33
CA HIS A 38 -7.96 -20.87 17.54
C HIS A 38 -6.54 -21.37 17.77
N TRP A 39 -5.83 -20.68 18.66
CA TRP A 39 -4.39 -20.87 18.83
C TRP A 39 -4.01 -22.28 19.27
N GLY A 40 -4.82 -22.92 20.11
CA GLY A 40 -4.54 -24.27 20.64
C GLY A 40 -4.99 -25.39 19.72
N LYS A 41 -5.81 -25.13 18.68
CA LYS A 41 -6.52 -26.18 17.91
C LYS A 41 -5.58 -27.19 17.22
N GLU A 42 -4.47 -26.73 16.68
CA GLU A 42 -3.50 -27.57 15.95
C GLU A 42 -2.25 -27.88 16.78
N ARG A 43 -2.25 -27.53 18.07
CA ARG A 43 -1.12 -27.74 18.97
C ARG A 43 -1.34 -28.93 19.87
N THR A 44 -0.26 -29.60 20.15
CA THR A 44 -0.26 -30.65 21.17
C THR A 44 -0.38 -30.03 22.57
N MET A 45 -0.89 -30.79 23.52
CA MET A 45 -0.95 -30.35 24.92
C MET A 45 0.43 -29.92 25.44
N GLU A 46 1.47 -30.62 25.04
CA GLU A 46 2.86 -30.33 25.43
C GLU A 46 3.32 -28.97 24.91
N GLU A 47 3.03 -28.65 23.65
CA GLU A 47 3.36 -27.34 23.05
C GLU A 47 2.62 -26.22 23.76
N ILE A 48 1.33 -26.36 24.03
CA ILE A 48 0.52 -25.36 24.74
C ILE A 48 1.09 -25.11 26.13
N ILE A 49 1.34 -26.18 26.90
CA ILE A 49 1.88 -26.06 28.24
C ILE A 49 3.28 -25.44 28.23
N LYS A 50 4.13 -25.81 27.26
CA LYS A 50 5.46 -25.25 27.11
C LYS A 50 5.46 -23.74 26.90
N GLU A 51 4.62 -23.23 26.02
CA GLU A 51 4.54 -21.78 25.76
C GLU A 51 3.98 -20.98 26.95
N ILE A 52 3.15 -21.60 27.80
CA ILE A 52 2.65 -20.98 29.04
C ILE A 52 3.73 -20.99 30.14
N VAL A 53 4.49 -22.05 30.24
CA VAL A 53 5.54 -22.22 31.28
C VAL A 53 6.78 -21.40 30.94
N TYR A 54 7.12 -21.27 29.66
CA TYR A 54 8.34 -20.61 29.17
C TYR A 54 8.00 -19.50 28.15
N PRO A 55 7.30 -18.44 28.56
CA PRO A 55 6.79 -17.41 27.65
C PRO A 55 7.88 -16.57 26.94
N ASP A 56 9.13 -16.67 27.43
CA ASP A 56 10.28 -15.96 26.87
C ASP A 56 11.01 -16.75 25.78
N GLU A 57 10.78 -18.05 25.64
CA GLU A 57 11.49 -18.88 24.66
C GLU A 57 11.17 -18.45 23.22
N LYS A 58 9.93 -18.08 22.97
CA LYS A 58 9.48 -17.66 21.65
C LYS A 58 8.39 -16.61 21.77
N LEU A 59 8.72 -15.38 21.39
CA LEU A 59 7.72 -14.30 21.33
C LEU A 59 6.87 -14.46 20.07
N ALA A 60 5.57 -14.27 20.21
CA ALA A 60 4.64 -14.30 19.08
C ALA A 60 4.92 -13.15 18.11
N HIS A 61 4.70 -13.41 16.80
CA HIS A 61 4.86 -12.39 15.77
C HIS A 61 4.01 -11.15 16.06
N GLY A 62 4.63 -9.95 15.90
CA GLY A 62 4.01 -8.66 16.26
C GLY A 62 4.11 -8.29 17.76
N TYR A 63 4.67 -9.19 18.59
CA TYR A 63 4.89 -8.99 20.03
C TYR A 63 6.36 -9.09 20.43
N GLU A 64 7.27 -9.13 19.47
CA GLU A 64 8.72 -9.31 19.67
C GLU A 64 9.42 -8.05 20.22
N LYS A 65 8.67 -6.95 20.35
CA LYS A 65 9.23 -5.66 20.80
C LYS A 65 8.53 -5.15 22.05
N PRO A 66 8.62 -5.86 23.18
CA PRO A 66 8.18 -5.31 24.44
C PRO A 66 9.11 -4.15 24.84
N VAL A 67 8.54 -3.02 25.25
CA VAL A 67 9.32 -1.82 25.59
C VAL A 67 8.87 -1.21 26.89
N ARG A 68 9.84 -0.60 27.58
CA ARG A 68 9.64 0.25 28.75
C ARG A 68 10.09 1.67 28.42
N LEU A 69 9.24 2.66 28.68
CA LEU A 69 9.60 4.05 28.62
C LEU A 69 9.93 4.57 30.00
N THR A 70 11.09 5.19 30.11
CA THR A 70 11.55 5.84 31.33
C THR A 70 11.89 7.29 31.06
N THR A 71 11.72 8.18 32.08
CA THR A 71 12.20 9.56 32.01
C THR A 71 13.15 9.83 33.17
N LYS A 72 13.90 10.94 33.09
CA LYS A 72 14.77 11.37 34.20
C LYS A 72 14.00 11.59 35.51
N LYS A 73 12.74 11.97 35.43
CA LYS A 73 11.86 12.23 36.60
C LYS A 73 11.11 10.97 37.04
N ASN A 74 10.65 10.15 36.09
CA ASN A 74 9.87 8.95 36.37
C ASN A 74 10.59 7.73 35.78
N LYS A 75 10.90 6.76 36.63
CA LYS A 75 11.56 5.51 36.23
C LYS A 75 10.69 4.60 35.35
N ASN A 76 9.37 4.82 35.37
CA ASN A 76 8.44 4.10 34.50
C ASN A 76 7.33 5.06 34.06
N VAL A 77 7.23 5.34 32.76
CA VAL A 77 6.22 6.22 32.17
C VAL A 77 5.13 5.43 31.48
N ALA A 78 5.52 4.35 30.78
CA ALA A 78 4.62 3.43 30.12
C ALA A 78 5.36 2.16 29.74
N GLU A 79 4.63 1.05 29.74
CA GLU A 79 5.09 -0.26 29.32
C GLU A 79 4.09 -0.86 28.33
N GLY A 80 4.57 -1.67 27.40
CA GLY A 80 3.72 -2.33 26.42
C GLY A 80 4.46 -2.79 25.19
N PHE A 81 3.71 -3.14 24.15
CA PHE A 81 4.27 -3.50 22.84
C PHE A 81 4.33 -2.27 21.95
N LEU A 82 5.48 -2.07 21.31
CA LEU A 82 5.68 -0.98 20.37
C LEU A 82 4.95 -1.29 19.07
N SER A 83 3.79 -0.68 18.90
CA SER A 83 3.00 -0.81 17.66
C SER A 83 3.42 0.18 16.60
N ASN A 84 4.04 1.30 16.98
CA ASN A 84 4.53 2.30 16.06
C ASN A 84 5.55 3.24 16.70
N TYR A 85 6.53 3.68 15.89
CA TYR A 85 7.59 4.59 16.33
C TYR A 85 7.89 5.63 15.25
N SER A 86 7.77 6.90 15.60
CA SER A 86 8.14 8.01 14.72
C SER A 86 9.22 8.87 15.36
N TYR A 87 10.45 8.68 14.91
CA TYR A 87 11.59 9.45 15.39
C TYR A 87 11.44 10.95 15.11
N HIS A 88 11.01 11.31 13.91
CA HIS A 88 10.86 12.73 13.51
C HIS A 88 9.74 13.43 14.27
N ALA A 89 8.61 12.78 14.46
CA ALA A 89 7.52 13.33 15.26
C ALA A 89 7.82 13.27 16.78
N GLY A 90 8.89 12.58 17.18
CA GLY A 90 9.21 12.38 18.59
C GLY A 90 8.10 11.63 19.34
N SER A 91 7.36 10.78 18.65
CA SER A 91 6.20 10.07 19.20
C SER A 91 6.27 8.57 18.91
N LEU A 92 5.64 7.78 19.77
CA LEU A 92 5.44 6.36 19.58
C LEU A 92 4.02 5.98 19.98
N LYS A 93 3.55 4.85 19.47
CA LYS A 93 2.31 4.21 19.92
C LYS A 93 2.67 2.93 20.65
N LEU A 94 2.20 2.80 21.86
CA LEU A 94 2.30 1.58 22.66
C LEU A 94 0.94 0.94 22.82
N LYS A 95 0.87 -0.34 22.59
CA LYS A 95 -0.23 -1.18 23.05
C LYS A 95 0.05 -1.49 24.52
N VAL A 96 -0.69 -0.87 25.40
CA VAL A 96 -0.49 -1.00 26.86
C VAL A 96 -1.42 -2.04 27.45
N LEU A 97 -1.15 -2.47 28.68
CA LEU A 97 -2.01 -3.38 29.42
C LEU A 97 -3.45 -2.86 29.41
N GLY A 98 -4.41 -3.73 29.20
CA GLY A 98 -5.82 -3.37 28.94
C GLY A 98 -6.15 -3.23 27.43
N GLY A 99 -5.18 -3.51 26.53
CA GLY A 99 -5.38 -3.59 25.08
C GLY A 99 -5.53 -2.24 24.37
N GLN A 100 -5.44 -1.13 25.09
CA GLN A 100 -5.52 0.21 24.52
C GLN A 100 -4.21 0.62 23.85
N THR A 101 -4.30 1.38 22.77
CA THR A 101 -3.13 1.99 22.15
C THR A 101 -2.97 3.43 22.62
N ARG A 102 -1.83 3.75 23.24
CA ARG A 102 -1.48 5.10 23.69
C ARG A 102 -0.41 5.73 22.79
N LYS A 103 -0.67 6.96 22.34
CA LYS A 103 0.34 7.79 21.68
C LYS A 103 1.13 8.56 22.74
N ILE A 104 2.45 8.41 22.72
CA ILE A 104 3.35 9.07 23.67
C ILE A 104 4.34 9.94 22.91
N LEU A 105 4.45 11.20 23.30
CA LEU A 105 5.42 12.16 22.75
C LEU A 105 6.73 12.05 23.54
N PHE A 106 7.57 11.07 23.21
CA PHE A 106 8.75 10.72 24.00
C PHE A 106 9.82 11.82 24.01
N ARG A 107 9.96 12.62 22.92
CA ARG A 107 10.92 13.74 22.89
C ARG A 107 10.53 14.85 23.88
N GLN A 108 9.25 15.20 23.94
CA GLN A 108 8.75 16.23 24.89
C GLN A 108 8.88 15.75 26.32
N ALA A 109 8.68 14.45 26.56
CA ALA A 109 8.81 13.84 27.87
C ALA A 109 10.29 13.59 28.27
N GLY A 110 11.26 13.74 27.35
CA GLY A 110 12.65 13.35 27.57
C GLY A 110 12.79 11.86 27.91
N ALA A 111 11.94 11.01 27.28
CA ALA A 111 11.88 9.61 27.59
C ALA A 111 12.94 8.80 26.83
N LYS A 112 13.51 7.82 27.53
CA LYS A 112 14.35 6.76 26.97
C LYS A 112 13.45 5.54 26.70
N ILE A 113 13.70 4.86 25.60
CA ILE A 113 13.02 3.63 25.20
C ILE A 113 13.99 2.48 25.48
N ASP A 114 13.62 1.61 26.40
CA ASP A 114 14.34 0.38 26.68
C ASP A 114 13.58 -0.79 26.06
N TYR A 115 14.25 -1.51 25.15
CA TYR A 115 13.71 -2.74 24.55
C TYR A 115 13.99 -3.88 25.51
N LEU A 116 12.95 -4.61 25.89
CA LEU A 116 13.03 -5.76 26.77
C LEU A 116 13.24 -7.02 25.94
N LYS A 117 13.90 -8.00 26.53
CA LYS A 117 14.08 -9.33 25.94
C LYS A 117 13.04 -10.33 26.45
N GLU A 118 12.43 -10.01 27.57
CA GLU A 118 11.46 -10.83 28.27
C GLU A 118 10.04 -10.50 27.81
N SER A 119 9.19 -11.49 27.79
CA SER A 119 7.75 -11.35 27.54
C SER A 119 7.06 -10.53 28.60
N TRP A 120 5.97 -9.84 28.23
CA TRP A 120 5.03 -9.30 29.21
C TRP A 120 4.08 -10.36 29.78
N MET A 121 4.09 -11.58 29.25
CA MET A 121 3.31 -12.69 29.75
C MET A 121 3.97 -13.26 31.01
N PRO A 122 3.28 -13.26 32.16
CA PRO A 122 3.79 -13.90 33.36
C PRO A 122 3.95 -15.40 33.14
N THR A 123 4.92 -16.00 33.81
CA THR A 123 5.09 -17.46 33.83
C THR A 123 3.90 -18.16 34.51
N ALA A 124 3.71 -19.44 34.27
CA ALA A 124 2.70 -20.26 34.94
C ALA A 124 2.76 -20.14 36.48
N SER A 125 3.98 -20.13 37.02
CA SER A 125 4.24 -20.00 38.47
C SER A 125 3.77 -18.63 39.01
N GLU A 126 4.09 -17.56 38.29
CA GLU A 126 3.68 -16.20 38.68
C GLU A 126 2.16 -16.00 38.60
N MET A 127 1.50 -16.70 37.69
CA MET A 127 0.04 -16.77 37.59
C MET A 127 -0.61 -17.68 38.65
N GLY A 128 0.20 -18.42 39.43
CA GLY A 128 -0.29 -19.37 40.41
C GLY A 128 -1.05 -20.54 39.77
N LEU A 129 -0.56 -21.04 38.63
CA LEU A 129 -1.13 -22.20 37.96
C LEU A 129 -0.47 -23.48 38.48
N THR A 130 -1.29 -24.47 38.85
CA THR A 130 -0.85 -25.80 39.19
C THR A 130 -0.64 -26.66 37.94
N ASP A 131 0.03 -27.80 38.07
CA ASP A 131 0.18 -28.76 36.98
C ASP A 131 -1.18 -29.21 36.41
N GLN A 132 -2.20 -29.38 37.27
CA GLN A 132 -3.53 -29.74 36.85
C GLN A 132 -4.23 -28.56 36.11
N ASP A 133 -4.07 -27.32 36.57
CA ASP A 133 -4.59 -26.14 35.88
C ASP A 133 -4.01 -26.02 34.47
N LEU A 134 -2.75 -26.34 34.27
CA LEU A 134 -2.08 -26.34 32.96
C LEU A 134 -2.63 -27.43 32.04
N ALA A 135 -2.89 -28.63 32.56
CA ALA A 135 -3.52 -29.71 31.79
C ALA A 135 -4.95 -29.37 31.40
N ASP A 136 -5.74 -28.85 32.36
CA ASP A 136 -7.12 -28.44 32.13
C ASP A 136 -7.17 -27.28 31.10
N LEU A 137 -6.31 -26.28 31.24
CA LEU A 137 -6.21 -25.15 30.34
C LEU A 137 -5.83 -25.57 28.91
N ALA A 138 -4.89 -26.52 28.77
CA ALA A 138 -4.47 -27.02 27.48
C ALA A 138 -5.64 -27.71 26.71
N VAL A 139 -6.43 -28.53 27.41
CA VAL A 139 -7.64 -29.13 26.84
C VAL A 139 -8.64 -28.07 26.40
N TYR A 140 -8.88 -27.05 27.23
CA TYR A 140 -9.74 -25.94 26.86
C TYR A 140 -9.23 -25.20 25.63
N MET A 141 -7.93 -24.86 25.57
CA MET A 141 -7.35 -24.15 24.42
C MET A 141 -7.47 -24.96 23.12
N GLN A 142 -7.36 -26.29 23.18
CA GLN A 142 -7.57 -27.16 22.02
C GLN A 142 -9.02 -27.17 21.54
N SER A 143 -9.99 -26.94 22.43
CA SER A 143 -11.42 -26.90 22.10
C SER A 143 -11.93 -25.55 21.62
N THR A 144 -11.13 -24.46 21.78
CA THR A 144 -11.56 -23.13 21.38
C THR A 144 -11.66 -23.01 19.86
N GLY A 145 -12.71 -22.34 19.37
CA GLY A 145 -12.96 -22.17 17.93
C GLY A 145 -13.90 -23.19 17.31
N GLU A 146 -14.60 -24.02 18.10
CA GLU A 146 -15.56 -25.01 17.60
C GLU A 146 -17.02 -24.51 17.44
N GLY A 147 -17.31 -23.26 17.68
CA GLY A 147 -18.68 -22.73 17.63
C GLY A 147 -18.79 -21.37 16.99
N ASN A 148 -19.47 -21.33 15.84
CA ASN A 148 -19.72 -20.18 14.97
C ASN A 148 -18.51 -19.67 14.20
N ASP A 149 -18.61 -19.88 12.91
CA ASP A 149 -17.71 -19.42 11.87
C ASP A 149 -17.76 -17.88 11.74
N ASP A 150 -17.32 -17.18 12.78
CA ASP A 150 -16.89 -15.80 12.73
C ASP A 150 -15.35 -15.79 12.70
N SER A 151 -14.83 -16.50 11.68
CA SER A 151 -13.40 -16.75 11.46
C SER A 151 -12.66 -15.54 10.92
N THR A 152 -12.80 -14.38 11.55
CA THR A 152 -12.03 -13.21 11.12
C THR A 152 -10.85 -12.84 12.03
N LEU A 153 -10.57 -13.62 13.09
CA LEU A 153 -9.43 -13.27 13.98
C LEU A 153 -8.81 -14.52 14.62
N ALA A 154 -7.80 -15.08 14.05
CA ALA A 154 -6.55 -15.59 14.62
C ALA A 154 -6.06 -16.91 14.05
N ASN A 155 -5.21 -16.80 13.09
CA ASN A 155 -4.06 -17.71 13.00
C ASN A 155 -2.82 -16.82 13.04
N ASN A 156 -1.82 -17.16 13.86
CA ASN A 156 -0.46 -16.63 13.75
C ASN A 156 0.29 -17.25 12.54
N GLU A 157 -0.40 -17.86 11.62
CA GLU A 157 0.00 -17.80 10.23
C GLU A 157 -0.24 -16.36 9.78
N GLU A 158 0.70 -15.75 9.10
CA GLU A 158 0.46 -14.50 8.40
C GLU A 158 -0.89 -14.65 7.72
N PRO A 159 -1.89 -13.77 7.97
CA PRO A 159 -3.24 -14.00 7.49
C PRO A 159 -3.16 -14.26 6.00
N VAL A 160 -3.47 -15.47 5.59
CA VAL A 160 -3.51 -15.80 4.16
C VAL A 160 -4.48 -14.80 3.54
N PRO A 161 -4.00 -13.93 2.66
CA PRO A 161 -4.85 -12.86 2.15
C PRO A 161 -6.06 -13.48 1.47
N PRO A 162 -7.28 -12.94 1.70
CA PRO A 162 -8.51 -13.45 1.11
C PRO A 162 -8.34 -13.72 -0.38
N THR A 163 -8.94 -14.81 -0.86
CA THR A 163 -8.85 -15.17 -2.30
C THR A 163 -9.66 -14.22 -3.18
N GLY A 164 -10.61 -13.49 -2.58
CA GLY A 164 -11.56 -12.64 -3.26
C GLY A 164 -12.82 -13.41 -3.70
N ASN A 165 -12.95 -14.67 -3.29
CA ASN A 165 -14.13 -15.51 -3.58
C ASN A 165 -15.07 -15.63 -2.38
N GLU A 166 -14.67 -15.13 -1.23
CA GLU A 166 -15.42 -15.15 0.00
C GLU A 166 -16.67 -14.23 -0.09
N PRO A 167 -17.68 -14.40 0.77
CA PRO A 167 -18.86 -13.53 0.78
C PRO A 167 -18.51 -12.04 0.89
N GLY A 168 -19.26 -11.21 0.16
CA GLY A 168 -19.09 -9.76 0.16
C GLY A 168 -18.09 -9.22 -0.87
N TRP A 169 -17.33 -10.08 -1.55
CA TRP A 169 -16.49 -9.69 -2.67
C TRP A 169 -17.29 -9.53 -3.96
N GLN A 170 -16.98 -8.49 -4.71
CA GLN A 170 -17.58 -8.19 -6.01
C GLN A 170 -16.53 -8.31 -7.11
N VAL A 171 -16.91 -8.92 -8.22
CA VAL A 171 -16.09 -8.92 -9.45
C VAL A 171 -16.10 -7.52 -10.02
N VAL A 172 -14.94 -7.00 -10.37
CA VAL A 172 -14.76 -5.70 -11.02
C VAL A 172 -14.41 -5.91 -12.49
N THR A 173 -15.18 -5.29 -13.37
CA THR A 173 -15.06 -5.42 -14.83
C THR A 173 -14.72 -4.08 -15.49
N GLY A 174 -14.55 -4.05 -16.81
CA GLY A 174 -14.34 -2.82 -17.56
C GLY A 174 -15.46 -1.78 -17.40
N GLU A 175 -16.70 -2.23 -17.19
CA GLU A 175 -17.85 -1.37 -16.98
C GLU A 175 -17.78 -0.60 -15.63
N ASP A 176 -16.96 -1.07 -14.70
CA ASP A 176 -16.76 -0.43 -13.41
C ASP A 176 -15.70 0.67 -13.45
N PHE A 177 -14.99 0.81 -14.57
CA PHE A 177 -13.98 1.83 -14.73
C PHE A 177 -14.43 2.98 -15.62
N ILE A 178 -13.90 4.16 -15.32
CA ILE A 178 -14.06 5.38 -16.10
C ILE A 178 -12.67 5.83 -16.51
N ASN A 179 -12.48 6.06 -17.82
CA ASN A 179 -11.25 6.66 -18.33
C ASN A 179 -11.12 8.10 -17.79
N VAL A 180 -9.94 8.43 -17.25
CA VAL A 180 -9.67 9.77 -16.72
C VAL A 180 -8.87 10.61 -17.70
N ASN A 181 -7.72 10.09 -18.15
CA ASN A 181 -6.79 10.82 -19.02
C ASN A 181 -5.94 9.91 -19.91
N CYS A 182 -6.43 8.72 -20.18
CA CYS A 182 -5.84 7.81 -21.17
C CYS A 182 -6.49 8.04 -22.56
N HIS A 183 -5.90 7.49 -23.61
CA HIS A 183 -6.54 7.38 -24.92
C HIS A 183 -7.57 6.25 -24.91
N ASP A 184 -8.51 6.28 -25.85
CA ASP A 184 -9.58 5.28 -25.96
C ASP A 184 -9.04 3.86 -26.22
N ASP A 185 -7.88 3.73 -26.87
CA ASP A 185 -7.20 2.48 -27.20
C ASP A 185 -6.18 2.05 -26.13
N THR A 186 -5.99 2.82 -25.06
CA THR A 186 -5.04 2.50 -24.00
C THR A 186 -5.41 1.25 -23.24
N TRP A 187 -6.71 1.09 -22.97
CA TRP A 187 -7.28 -0.03 -22.22
C TRP A 187 -8.28 -0.80 -23.05
N ARG A 188 -8.12 -2.10 -23.11
CA ARG A 188 -9.05 -3.04 -23.74
C ARG A 188 -9.44 -4.11 -22.71
N TRP A 189 -10.72 -4.44 -22.68
CA TRP A 189 -11.25 -5.46 -21.79
C TRP A 189 -11.80 -6.62 -22.60
N GLU A 190 -11.43 -7.84 -22.22
CA GLU A 190 -11.88 -9.06 -22.86
C GLU A 190 -11.90 -10.21 -21.85
N ASN A 191 -13.04 -10.88 -21.69
CA ASN A 191 -13.19 -12.05 -20.80
C ASN A 191 -12.71 -11.80 -19.36
N GLY A 192 -12.96 -10.60 -18.80
CA GLY A 192 -12.54 -10.22 -17.45
C GLY A 192 -11.06 -9.84 -17.33
N HIS A 193 -10.30 -9.80 -18.43
CA HIS A 193 -8.95 -9.31 -18.47
C HIS A 193 -8.90 -7.86 -18.98
N ALA A 194 -8.10 -7.04 -18.33
CA ALA A 194 -7.74 -5.71 -18.78
C ALA A 194 -6.36 -5.76 -19.45
N TYR A 195 -6.30 -5.33 -20.69
CA TYR A 195 -5.06 -5.18 -21.47
C TYR A 195 -4.74 -3.71 -21.55
N CYS A 196 -3.58 -3.31 -21.06
CA CYS A 196 -3.10 -1.94 -21.10
C CYS A 196 -1.88 -1.84 -22.02
N THR A 197 -1.88 -0.86 -22.93
CA THR A 197 -0.74 -0.58 -23.80
C THR A 197 0.42 0.10 -23.08
N GLY A 198 0.18 0.68 -21.90
CA GLY A 198 1.12 1.50 -21.15
C GLY A 198 1.31 2.90 -21.72
N LYS A 199 0.51 3.34 -22.67
CA LYS A 199 0.61 4.66 -23.32
C LYS A 199 -0.77 5.22 -23.67
N PRO A 200 -0.96 6.54 -23.37
CA PRO A 200 -0.09 7.45 -22.64
C PRO A 200 0.00 7.12 -21.15
N THR A 201 0.91 7.78 -20.40
CA THR A 201 0.83 7.77 -18.94
C THR A 201 -0.49 8.42 -18.51
N GLY A 202 -1.27 7.70 -17.73
CA GLY A 202 -2.59 8.11 -17.27
C GLY A 202 -3.24 7.02 -16.43
N VAL A 203 -4.50 7.22 -16.06
CA VAL A 203 -5.25 6.27 -15.23
C VAL A 203 -6.68 6.07 -15.73
N ILE A 204 -7.20 4.89 -15.44
CA ILE A 204 -8.63 4.62 -15.33
C ILE A 204 -8.99 4.52 -13.85
N ARG A 205 -10.17 5.00 -13.45
CA ARG A 205 -10.63 4.96 -12.06
C ARG A 205 -11.85 4.10 -11.88
N TYR A 206 -11.98 3.46 -10.73
CA TYR A 206 -13.23 2.84 -10.31
C TYR A 206 -14.35 3.88 -10.24
N ARG A 207 -15.58 3.50 -10.61
CA ARG A 207 -16.70 4.43 -10.81
C ARG A 207 -17.06 5.25 -9.57
N THR A 208 -16.97 4.65 -8.39
CA THR A 208 -17.32 5.32 -7.12
C THR A 208 -16.10 5.47 -6.22
N PRO A 209 -16.04 6.53 -5.40
CA PRO A 209 -15.00 6.63 -4.39
C PRO A 209 -15.18 5.56 -3.31
N LEU A 210 -14.10 5.22 -2.66
CA LEU A 210 -14.01 4.19 -1.62
C LEU A 210 -13.42 4.79 -0.34
N LYS A 211 -13.84 4.28 0.81
CA LYS A 211 -13.26 4.62 2.13
C LYS A 211 -12.53 3.41 2.68
N ASN A 212 -13.22 2.51 3.36
CA ASN A 212 -12.62 1.28 3.85
C ASN A 212 -12.96 0.14 2.88
N PHE A 213 -11.94 -0.50 2.35
CA PHE A 213 -12.11 -1.56 1.35
C PHE A 213 -10.92 -2.49 1.29
N GLU A 214 -11.14 -3.61 0.65
CA GLU A 214 -10.13 -4.57 0.26
C GLU A 214 -10.18 -4.79 -1.24
N LEU A 215 -9.02 -4.99 -1.83
CA LEU A 215 -8.83 -5.20 -3.26
C LEU A 215 -7.95 -6.43 -3.47
N SER A 216 -8.39 -7.36 -4.30
CA SER A 216 -7.57 -8.45 -4.81
C SER A 216 -7.50 -8.34 -6.32
N LEU A 217 -6.32 -8.45 -6.89
CA LEU A 217 -6.13 -8.44 -8.33
C LEU A 217 -4.87 -9.22 -8.72
N GLU A 218 -4.80 -9.63 -9.96
CA GLU A 218 -3.59 -10.20 -10.55
C GLU A 218 -3.09 -9.30 -11.67
N TRP A 219 -1.76 -9.21 -11.79
CA TRP A 219 -1.11 -8.41 -12.83
C TRP A 219 0.08 -9.15 -13.46
N MET A 220 0.39 -8.82 -14.71
CA MET A 220 1.48 -9.43 -15.46
C MET A 220 2.08 -8.44 -16.44
N HIS A 221 3.35 -8.06 -16.26
CA HIS A 221 4.09 -7.29 -17.25
C HIS A 221 4.46 -8.13 -18.47
N LYS A 222 4.34 -7.55 -19.64
CA LYS A 222 4.67 -8.21 -20.93
C LYS A 222 6.06 -7.87 -21.43
N LYS A 223 6.74 -6.93 -20.80
CA LYS A 223 8.03 -6.43 -21.26
C LYS A 223 8.94 -6.10 -20.07
N LYS A 224 10.24 -6.42 -20.21
CA LYS A 224 11.27 -6.05 -19.23
C LYS A 224 11.30 -4.53 -19.01
N GLY A 225 11.40 -4.14 -17.76
CA GLY A 225 11.38 -2.74 -17.33
C GLY A 225 10.00 -2.10 -17.42
N GLY A 226 8.93 -2.90 -17.31
CA GLY A 226 7.56 -2.42 -17.25
C GLY A 226 7.29 -1.64 -15.94
N ASN A 227 6.46 -0.59 -16.06
CA ASN A 227 5.98 0.21 -14.94
C ASN A 227 4.46 0.36 -15.03
N SER A 228 3.82 0.29 -13.88
CA SER A 228 2.41 0.54 -13.64
C SER A 228 2.19 0.73 -12.13
N GLY A 229 0.98 1.05 -11.73
CA GLY A 229 0.62 1.24 -10.33
C GLY A 229 -0.87 0.99 -10.07
N VAL A 230 -1.17 0.70 -8.83
CA VAL A 230 -2.53 0.67 -8.28
C VAL A 230 -2.66 1.83 -7.32
N PHE A 231 -3.50 2.81 -7.64
CA PHE A 231 -3.77 3.92 -6.74
C PHE A 231 -4.88 3.58 -5.76
N VAL A 232 -4.64 3.87 -4.50
CA VAL A 232 -5.59 3.79 -3.39
C VAL A 232 -5.86 5.20 -2.90
N TRP A 233 -7.13 5.52 -2.71
CA TRP A 233 -7.58 6.85 -2.25
C TRP A 233 -7.07 8.02 -3.11
N ALA A 234 -7.06 7.81 -4.45
CA ALA A 234 -6.80 8.91 -5.36
C ALA A 234 -7.82 10.03 -5.13
N THR A 235 -7.33 11.24 -4.83
CA THR A 235 -8.20 12.33 -4.38
C THR A 235 -9.14 12.81 -5.49
N PRO A 236 -10.42 13.08 -5.20
CA PRO A 236 -11.37 13.60 -6.19
C PRO A 236 -10.86 14.85 -6.91
N LYS A 237 -10.20 15.74 -6.17
CA LYS A 237 -9.60 16.95 -6.73
C LYS A 237 -8.53 16.66 -7.77
N SER A 238 -7.65 15.69 -7.53
CA SER A 238 -6.61 15.31 -8.51
C SER A 238 -7.19 14.59 -9.72
N ILE A 239 -8.19 13.73 -9.52
CA ILE A 239 -8.90 13.05 -10.61
C ILE A 239 -9.59 14.07 -11.51
N ALA A 240 -10.30 15.05 -10.94
CA ALA A 240 -10.96 16.10 -11.71
C ALA A 240 -9.95 16.96 -12.51
N LYS A 241 -8.78 17.28 -11.92
CA LYS A 241 -7.68 17.94 -12.63
C LYS A 241 -7.16 17.13 -13.81
N LEU A 242 -6.95 15.82 -13.63
CA LEU A 242 -6.51 14.94 -14.71
C LEU A 242 -7.53 14.88 -15.84
N ALA A 243 -8.82 14.73 -15.52
CA ALA A 243 -9.89 14.73 -16.51
C ALA A 243 -10.00 16.06 -17.27
N ALA A 244 -9.59 17.17 -16.65
CA ALA A 244 -9.49 18.48 -17.28
C ALA A 244 -8.17 18.71 -18.05
N GLY A 245 -7.31 17.68 -18.20
CA GLY A 245 -6.05 17.76 -18.92
C GLY A 245 -4.83 18.25 -18.11
N HIS A 246 -4.96 18.36 -16.78
CA HIS A 246 -3.90 18.87 -15.92
C HIS A 246 -3.15 17.75 -15.18
N GLY A 247 -1.94 17.45 -15.58
CA GLY A 247 -1.09 16.44 -14.97
C GLY A 247 -1.12 15.10 -15.69
N ARG A 248 -0.52 14.09 -15.06
CA ARG A 248 -0.44 12.73 -15.62
C ARG A 248 -0.99 11.68 -14.70
N LEU A 249 -0.67 11.77 -13.40
CA LEU A 249 -1.04 10.81 -12.38
C LEU A 249 -1.78 11.49 -11.23
N PRO A 250 -2.67 10.77 -10.53
CA PRO A 250 -3.43 11.33 -9.44
C PRO A 250 -2.57 11.51 -8.18
N GLN A 251 -3.12 12.21 -7.21
CA GLN A 251 -2.58 12.30 -5.86
C GLN A 251 -3.32 11.30 -4.97
N GLY A 252 -2.60 10.40 -4.37
CA GLY A 252 -3.14 9.30 -3.56
C GLY A 252 -2.02 8.46 -2.97
N ILE A 253 -2.32 7.24 -2.58
CA ILE A 253 -1.33 6.23 -2.26
C ILE A 253 -1.13 5.34 -3.49
N GLU A 254 0.09 5.18 -3.91
CA GLU A 254 0.44 4.26 -4.98
C GLU A 254 1.02 2.97 -4.41
N VAL A 255 0.44 1.87 -4.84
CA VAL A 255 0.97 0.53 -4.70
C VAL A 255 1.67 0.20 -6.00
N GLN A 256 2.98 0.18 -5.97
CA GLN A 256 3.83 0.08 -7.14
C GLN A 256 3.71 -1.29 -7.82
N VAL A 257 3.66 -1.28 -9.14
CA VAL A 257 3.66 -2.46 -9.99
C VAL A 257 4.82 -2.38 -10.98
N LEU A 258 5.98 -2.89 -10.60
CA LEU A 258 7.18 -2.89 -11.43
C LEU A 258 7.58 -4.30 -11.88
N ASP A 259 8.08 -4.41 -13.09
CA ASP A 259 8.82 -5.59 -13.54
C ASP A 259 10.18 -5.69 -12.83
N LEU A 260 10.64 -6.90 -12.53
CA LEU A 260 11.92 -7.14 -11.85
C LEU A 260 13.12 -6.50 -12.55
N GLY A 261 13.07 -6.40 -13.87
CA GLY A 261 14.14 -5.77 -14.67
C GLY A 261 14.11 -4.24 -14.65
N TYR A 262 13.15 -3.58 -13.98
CA TYR A 262 13.01 -2.12 -14.01
C TYR A 262 14.22 -1.39 -13.43
N ALA A 263 14.77 -1.85 -12.32
CA ALA A 263 15.94 -1.24 -11.68
C ALA A 263 17.17 -1.22 -12.61
N GLU A 264 17.39 -2.31 -13.35
CA GLU A 264 18.47 -2.38 -14.34
C GLU A 264 18.25 -1.39 -15.49
N VAL A 265 17.05 -1.38 -16.07
CA VAL A 265 16.66 -0.45 -17.15
C VAL A 265 16.78 1.01 -16.68
N TYR A 266 16.34 1.30 -15.46
CA TYR A 266 16.46 2.62 -14.87
C TYR A 266 17.92 3.06 -14.73
N THR A 267 18.77 2.21 -14.17
CA THR A 267 20.21 2.49 -13.98
C THR A 267 20.92 2.69 -15.30
N GLN A 268 20.64 1.84 -16.30
CA GLN A 268 21.22 1.97 -17.63
C GLN A 268 20.79 3.28 -18.32
N ARG A 269 19.51 3.65 -18.19
CA ARG A 269 18.94 4.83 -18.85
C ARG A 269 19.36 6.14 -18.20
N HIS A 270 19.32 6.19 -16.86
CA HIS A 270 19.52 7.43 -16.12
C HIS A 270 20.93 7.61 -15.58
N LYS A 271 21.76 6.57 -15.63
CA LYS A 271 23.13 6.56 -15.06
C LYS A 271 23.14 6.92 -13.56
N LYS A 272 22.10 6.46 -12.84
CA LYS A 272 21.89 6.72 -11.41
C LYS A 272 21.55 5.42 -10.70
N PRO A 273 21.90 5.28 -9.40
CA PRO A 273 21.46 4.15 -8.59
C PRO A 273 19.94 4.03 -8.54
N ALA A 274 19.43 2.81 -8.47
CA ALA A 274 18.02 2.48 -8.27
C ALA A 274 17.75 2.08 -6.81
N ASP A 275 18.28 2.88 -5.87
CA ASP A 275 18.26 2.61 -4.42
C ASP A 275 17.06 3.24 -3.69
N TRP A 276 16.26 4.03 -4.38
CA TRP A 276 15.11 4.74 -3.81
C TRP A 276 13.76 4.07 -4.11
N PHE A 277 13.75 2.95 -4.84
CA PHE A 277 12.59 2.10 -5.13
C PHE A 277 13.01 0.64 -5.26
N THR A 278 12.03 -0.27 -5.16
CA THR A 278 12.20 -1.70 -5.45
C THR A 278 11.18 -2.17 -6.48
N SER A 279 11.31 -3.40 -6.96
CA SER A 279 10.36 -4.02 -7.89
C SER A 279 9.43 -5.04 -7.22
N HIS A 280 9.24 -4.97 -5.90
CA HIS A 280 8.55 -6.00 -5.15
C HIS A 280 7.29 -5.51 -4.42
N GLY A 281 6.74 -4.36 -4.83
CA GLY A 281 5.51 -3.82 -4.30
C GLY A 281 5.72 -2.72 -3.25
N ASP A 282 6.46 -1.67 -3.59
CA ASP A 282 6.57 -0.49 -2.73
C ASP A 282 5.20 0.17 -2.53
N VAL A 283 4.99 0.77 -1.36
CA VAL A 283 3.81 1.60 -1.07
C VAL A 283 4.25 3.01 -0.68
N PHE A 284 3.71 4.03 -1.34
CA PHE A 284 4.15 5.41 -1.13
C PHE A 284 3.10 6.47 -1.49
N PRO A 285 3.19 7.66 -0.88
CA PRO A 285 2.30 8.77 -1.18
C PRO A 285 2.76 9.52 -2.44
N VAL A 286 1.82 9.82 -3.31
CA VAL A 286 1.98 10.67 -4.48
C VAL A 286 1.39 12.05 -4.21
N GLY A 287 2.17 13.10 -4.51
CA GLY A 287 1.78 14.49 -4.23
C GLY A 287 1.85 14.84 -2.73
N PRO A 288 0.94 15.69 -2.21
CA PRO A 288 0.96 16.18 -0.84
C PRO A 288 0.31 15.23 0.18
N ILE A 289 0.03 13.99 -0.22
CA ILE A 289 -0.60 13.00 0.65
C ILE A 289 0.34 12.65 1.81
N LYS A 290 -0.21 12.62 3.00
CA LYS A 290 0.52 12.20 4.20
C LYS A 290 0.46 10.69 4.32
N MET A 291 1.56 10.08 4.64
CA MET A 291 1.68 8.66 4.99
C MET A 291 2.91 8.47 5.86
N ARG A 292 2.82 7.57 6.80
CA ARG A 292 3.95 7.03 7.52
C ARG A 292 4.21 5.63 6.97
N PRO A 293 5.30 5.46 6.19
CA PRO A 293 5.61 4.17 5.60
C PRO A 293 6.00 3.14 6.67
N PHE A 294 5.60 1.88 6.47
CA PHE A 294 6.08 0.76 7.26
C PHE A 294 7.53 0.41 6.87
N PRO A 295 8.36 -0.04 7.83
CA PRO A 295 9.70 -0.52 7.53
C PRO A 295 9.68 -1.84 6.74
N PRO A 296 10.72 -2.06 5.88
CA PRO A 296 11.84 -1.19 5.58
C PRO A 296 11.42 0.09 4.85
N VAL A 297 12.13 1.18 5.09
CA VAL A 297 11.79 2.49 4.52
C VAL A 297 12.88 2.95 3.58
N ALA A 298 12.50 3.45 2.41
CA ALA A 298 13.42 4.02 1.44
C ALA A 298 14.30 5.14 2.04
N PRO A 299 15.50 5.40 1.50
CA PRO A 299 16.41 6.42 2.02
C PRO A 299 15.80 7.82 2.15
N ASN A 300 14.81 8.16 1.31
CA ASN A 300 14.10 9.44 1.37
C ASN A 300 13.01 9.52 2.45
N GLY A 301 12.77 8.46 3.19
CA GLY A 301 11.79 8.39 4.27
C GLY A 301 10.31 8.37 3.84
N ARG A 302 10.00 8.29 2.54
CA ARG A 302 8.64 8.44 2.04
C ARG A 302 7.99 7.14 1.54
N ARG A 303 8.76 6.09 1.31
CA ARG A 303 8.33 4.86 0.66
C ARG A 303 8.53 3.67 1.58
N SER A 304 7.52 2.84 1.75
CA SER A 304 7.65 1.54 2.39
C SER A 304 8.19 0.56 1.35
N PHE A 305 9.33 -0.02 1.62
CA PHE A 305 9.89 -1.11 0.82
C PHE A 305 9.32 -2.45 1.28
N PRO A 306 9.20 -3.41 0.37
CA PRO A 306 8.85 -4.77 0.72
C PRO A 306 9.85 -5.40 1.70
N SER A 307 9.31 -6.09 2.70
CA SER A 307 10.09 -6.88 3.65
C SER A 307 10.56 -8.22 3.08
N LYS A 308 9.92 -8.66 1.98
CA LYS A 308 10.20 -9.91 1.24
C LYS A 308 10.13 -9.66 -0.26
N GLU A 309 10.92 -10.39 -1.01
CA GLU A 309 10.99 -10.32 -2.47
C GLU A 309 10.20 -11.49 -3.08
N THR A 310 8.90 -11.30 -3.30
CA THR A 310 7.98 -12.36 -3.74
C THR A 310 7.46 -12.15 -5.16
N THR A 311 7.77 -11.01 -5.80
CA THR A 311 7.32 -10.68 -7.16
C THR A 311 7.96 -11.60 -8.20
N LEU A 312 7.14 -12.08 -9.13
CA LEU A 312 7.53 -12.88 -10.29
C LEU A 312 7.82 -11.98 -11.51
N GLY A 313 8.64 -12.49 -12.43
CA GLY A 313 9.08 -11.74 -13.61
C GLY A 313 8.03 -11.63 -14.73
N ILE A 314 8.47 -11.12 -15.88
CA ILE A 314 7.62 -10.94 -17.08
C ILE A 314 6.92 -12.24 -17.51
N ASN A 315 5.70 -12.09 -18.04
CA ASN A 315 4.83 -13.20 -18.45
C ASN A 315 4.43 -14.16 -17.32
N GLN A 316 4.58 -13.74 -16.07
CA GLN A 316 4.11 -14.47 -14.91
C GLN A 316 3.10 -13.62 -14.13
N TRP A 317 2.01 -14.25 -13.67
CA TRP A 317 0.98 -13.59 -12.89
C TRP A 317 1.44 -13.37 -11.47
N ASN A 318 1.34 -12.13 -11.02
CA ASN A 318 1.51 -11.74 -9.63
C ASN A 318 0.16 -11.40 -9.04
N ARG A 319 -0.08 -11.81 -7.81
CA ARG A 319 -1.30 -11.48 -7.09
C ARG A 319 -1.00 -10.41 -6.05
N TYR A 320 -1.79 -9.34 -6.09
CA TYR A 320 -1.87 -8.34 -5.04
C TYR A 320 -3.14 -8.50 -4.24
N TYR A 321 -3.02 -8.41 -2.93
CA TYR A 321 -4.12 -8.13 -2.04
C TYR A 321 -3.78 -6.84 -1.28
N VAL A 322 -4.69 -5.88 -1.34
CA VAL A 322 -4.53 -4.57 -0.71
C VAL A 322 -5.67 -4.38 0.30
N ARG A 323 -5.32 -4.08 1.53
CA ARG A 323 -6.27 -3.68 2.57
C ARG A 323 -6.10 -2.21 2.87
N ALA A 324 -7.15 -1.42 2.65
CA ALA A 324 -7.17 0.03 2.83
C ALA A 324 -8.27 0.40 3.83
N VAL A 325 -7.90 0.61 5.10
CA VAL A 325 -8.85 0.78 6.21
C VAL A 325 -8.36 1.85 7.18
N ASP A 326 -9.21 2.83 7.49
CA ASP A 326 -9.00 3.87 8.51
C ASP A 326 -7.63 4.59 8.43
N GLY A 327 -7.21 4.89 7.20
CA GLY A 327 -5.93 5.57 6.94
C GLY A 327 -4.72 4.66 7.02
N GLU A 328 -4.89 3.36 6.97
CA GLU A 328 -3.84 2.36 6.85
C GLU A 328 -3.99 1.61 5.52
N VAL A 329 -2.88 1.43 4.80
CA VAL A 329 -2.79 0.59 3.61
C VAL A 329 -1.75 -0.49 3.87
N ARG A 330 -2.13 -1.75 3.60
CA ARG A 330 -1.24 -2.91 3.62
C ARG A 330 -1.29 -3.63 2.29
N LEU A 331 -0.15 -4.13 1.87
CA LEU A 331 0.01 -4.89 0.63
C LEU A 331 0.55 -6.29 0.90
N TRP A 332 -0.13 -7.27 0.33
CA TRP A 332 0.35 -8.64 0.16
C TRP A 332 0.71 -8.89 -1.31
N VAL A 333 1.86 -9.47 -1.54
CA VAL A 333 2.33 -9.89 -2.86
C VAL A 333 2.51 -11.40 -2.87
N ASN A 334 1.76 -12.08 -3.72
CA ASN A 334 1.79 -13.55 -3.86
C ASN A 334 1.58 -14.31 -2.53
N GLY A 335 0.72 -13.76 -1.67
CA GLY A 335 0.35 -14.36 -0.40
C GLY A 335 1.07 -13.80 0.83
N GLU A 336 2.18 -13.07 0.66
CA GLU A 336 3.00 -12.54 1.73
C GLU A 336 2.75 -11.05 1.96
N GLU A 337 2.53 -10.62 3.21
CA GLU A 337 2.50 -9.20 3.57
C GLU A 337 3.90 -8.60 3.43
N VAL A 338 4.04 -7.56 2.61
CA VAL A 338 5.36 -7.04 2.28
C VAL A 338 5.58 -5.58 2.64
N SER A 339 4.57 -4.73 2.47
CA SER A 339 4.74 -3.28 2.61
C SER A 339 3.42 -2.58 3.00
N GLY A 340 3.48 -1.30 3.32
CA GLY A 340 2.31 -0.53 3.68
C GLY A 340 2.63 0.79 4.37
N GLY A 341 1.61 1.40 4.95
CA GLY A 341 1.77 2.61 5.74
C GLY A 341 0.48 3.02 6.41
N ASP A 342 0.57 3.92 7.36
CA ASP A 342 -0.57 4.44 8.12
C ASP A 342 -0.53 5.97 8.25
N GLY A 343 -1.51 6.52 8.99
CA GLY A 343 -1.65 7.96 9.14
C GLY A 343 -1.91 8.66 7.81
N ILE A 344 -2.54 7.96 6.88
CA ILE A 344 -2.84 8.46 5.54
C ILE A 344 -3.99 9.45 5.60
N GLU A 345 -3.77 10.63 5.05
CA GLU A 345 -4.78 11.69 4.94
C GLU A 345 -4.73 12.33 3.53
N PRO A 346 -5.88 12.36 2.83
CA PRO A 346 -7.19 11.78 3.18
C PRO A 346 -7.24 10.25 3.01
N ALA A 347 -8.07 9.58 3.83
CA ALA A 347 -8.28 8.13 3.82
C ALA A 347 -9.59 7.76 3.08
N SER A 348 -9.80 8.37 1.94
CA SER A 348 -10.91 8.07 1.02
C SER A 348 -10.64 8.68 -0.35
N GLY A 349 -11.15 8.05 -1.40
CA GLY A 349 -10.94 8.48 -2.78
C GLY A 349 -11.15 7.33 -3.76
N PHE A 350 -10.58 7.45 -4.95
CA PHE A 350 -10.77 6.46 -5.99
C PHE A 350 -9.67 5.40 -5.99
N PHE A 351 -10.06 4.17 -6.31
CA PHE A 351 -9.17 3.14 -6.80
C PHE A 351 -8.90 3.40 -8.28
N CYS A 352 -7.61 3.38 -8.69
CA CYS A 352 -7.25 3.55 -10.09
C CYS A 352 -6.22 2.50 -10.52
N LEU A 353 -6.26 2.15 -11.81
CA LEU A 353 -5.21 1.41 -12.49
C LEU A 353 -4.43 2.36 -13.39
N GLU A 354 -3.11 2.23 -13.37
CA GLU A 354 -2.19 3.10 -14.07
C GLU A 354 -1.70 2.50 -15.39
N SER A 355 -1.62 3.35 -16.40
CA SER A 355 -0.90 3.13 -17.65
C SER A 355 0.41 3.87 -17.60
N GLU A 356 1.57 3.18 -17.56
CA GLU A 356 2.88 3.84 -17.55
C GLU A 356 3.98 3.05 -18.27
N GLY A 357 4.19 3.39 -19.53
CA GLY A 357 5.42 3.10 -20.28
C GLY A 357 5.52 1.72 -20.93
N ALA A 358 4.82 0.69 -20.46
CA ALA A 358 4.92 -0.67 -21.01
C ALA A 358 3.59 -1.43 -20.97
N PRO A 359 3.39 -2.40 -21.88
CA PRO A 359 2.21 -3.26 -21.85
C PRO A 359 2.13 -4.09 -20.57
N ILE A 360 0.94 -4.10 -19.99
CA ILE A 360 0.61 -4.86 -18.78
C ILE A 360 -0.81 -5.41 -18.88
N GLU A 361 -1.03 -6.54 -18.25
CA GLU A 361 -2.34 -7.17 -18.13
C GLU A 361 -2.78 -7.24 -16.68
N PHE A 362 -4.09 -7.03 -16.43
CA PHE A 362 -4.72 -7.26 -15.13
C PHE A 362 -5.89 -8.23 -15.29
N ARG A 363 -6.14 -9.05 -14.27
CA ARG A 363 -7.30 -9.95 -14.21
C ARG A 363 -7.72 -10.24 -12.78
N ASN A 364 -8.80 -10.96 -12.61
CA ASN A 364 -9.31 -11.39 -11.31
C ASN A 364 -9.44 -10.22 -10.33
N ILE A 365 -9.85 -9.05 -10.85
CA ILE A 365 -10.01 -7.85 -10.04
C ILE A 365 -11.28 -8.01 -9.20
N ARG A 366 -11.13 -7.96 -7.89
CA ARG A 366 -12.21 -8.13 -6.92
C ARG A 366 -12.11 -7.09 -5.84
N LEU A 367 -13.24 -6.58 -5.42
CA LEU A 367 -13.36 -5.51 -4.43
C LEU A 367 -14.37 -5.90 -3.36
N ARG A 368 -14.01 -5.67 -2.10
CA ARG A 368 -14.92 -5.75 -0.96
C ARG A 368 -14.98 -4.39 -0.25
N LYS A 369 -16.14 -3.75 -0.24
CA LYS A 369 -16.38 -2.52 0.51
C LYS A 369 -16.65 -2.88 1.96
N LEU A 370 -15.94 -2.23 2.88
CA LEU A 370 -16.06 -2.43 4.33
C LEU A 370 -16.85 -1.31 5.00
N SER A 371 -16.95 -0.14 4.36
CA SER A 371 -17.80 0.96 4.79
C SER A 371 -18.26 1.79 3.60
N GLU A 372 -19.41 2.43 3.74
CA GLU A 372 -19.89 3.36 2.73
C GLU A 372 -19.19 4.71 2.82
N VAL A 373 -19.09 5.38 1.68
CA VAL A 373 -18.60 6.75 1.58
C VAL A 373 -19.84 7.64 1.45
N GLY A 374 -19.96 8.66 2.31
CA GLY A 374 -20.96 9.70 2.12
C GLY A 374 -20.81 10.41 0.75
N ASP A 375 -21.73 11.30 0.41
CA ASP A 375 -21.75 12.01 -0.88
C ASP A 375 -20.42 12.72 -1.17
N MET A 376 -19.52 12.02 -1.86
CA MET A 376 -18.27 12.57 -2.33
C MET A 376 -18.42 12.97 -3.80
N LYS A 377 -18.66 14.27 -4.03
CA LYS A 377 -18.75 14.82 -5.39
C LYS A 377 -17.37 15.14 -5.93
N LEU A 378 -17.16 14.84 -7.21
CA LEU A 378 -15.99 15.34 -7.92
C LEU A 378 -16.15 16.88 -8.06
N PRO A 379 -15.13 17.67 -7.66
CA PRO A 379 -15.16 19.09 -7.96
C PRO A 379 -15.15 19.29 -9.48
N VAL A 380 -15.97 20.21 -9.95
CA VAL A 380 -15.95 20.59 -11.36
C VAL A 380 -14.69 21.43 -11.59
N HIS A 381 -13.82 20.97 -12.47
CA HIS A 381 -12.74 21.77 -13.03
C HIS A 381 -13.13 22.09 -14.47
N GLU A 382 -13.01 23.35 -14.84
CA GLU A 382 -13.14 23.71 -16.25
C GLU A 382 -12.07 22.97 -17.06
N PRO A 383 -12.41 22.37 -18.21
CA PRO A 383 -11.42 21.77 -19.09
C PRO A 383 -10.34 22.81 -19.40
N ALA A 384 -9.10 22.39 -19.47
CA ALA A 384 -8.05 23.27 -19.97
C ALA A 384 -8.45 23.74 -21.38
N ILE A 385 -8.70 25.03 -21.54
CA ILE A 385 -9.09 25.59 -22.85
C ILE A 385 -7.92 25.31 -23.79
N ALA A 386 -8.16 24.49 -24.82
CA ALA A 386 -7.18 24.24 -25.85
C ALA A 386 -6.88 25.55 -26.60
N ILE A 387 -5.68 26.04 -26.45
CA ILE A 387 -5.25 27.27 -27.10
C ILE A 387 -4.69 26.92 -28.46
N THR A 388 -5.24 27.53 -29.52
CA THR A 388 -4.69 27.35 -30.87
C THR A 388 -3.34 28.03 -31.00
N LEU A 389 -2.42 27.36 -31.71
CA LEU A 389 -1.09 27.89 -32.03
C LEU A 389 -1.01 28.48 -33.46
N LYS A 390 -2.16 28.78 -34.10
CA LYS A 390 -2.19 29.38 -35.43
C LYS A 390 -1.34 30.65 -35.44
N GLY A 391 -0.41 30.70 -36.40
CA GLY A 391 0.54 31.80 -36.55
C GLY A 391 1.68 31.84 -35.54
N HIS A 392 1.77 30.87 -34.62
CA HIS A 392 2.86 30.79 -33.66
C HIS A 392 4.15 30.33 -34.37
N PRO A 393 5.32 30.97 -34.10
CA PRO A 393 6.56 30.63 -34.79
C PRO A 393 7.09 29.21 -34.50
N ALA A 394 6.59 28.53 -33.46
CA ALA A 394 6.94 27.16 -33.14
C ALA A 394 6.17 26.11 -33.92
N LEU A 395 5.25 26.47 -34.82
CA LEU A 395 4.53 25.50 -35.67
C LEU A 395 5.47 24.66 -36.50
N GLY A 396 5.11 23.38 -36.73
CA GLY A 396 5.82 22.45 -37.58
C GLY A 396 6.54 21.35 -36.81
N ALA A 397 7.45 20.66 -37.52
CA ALA A 397 8.16 19.52 -36.98
C ALA A 397 9.54 19.92 -36.42
N TRP A 398 9.87 19.33 -35.27
CA TRP A 398 11.11 19.59 -34.52
C TRP A 398 11.79 18.28 -34.18
N LYS A 399 13.09 18.16 -34.49
CA LYS A 399 13.89 16.96 -34.31
C LYS A 399 14.87 17.10 -33.18
N TYR A 400 14.95 16.08 -32.33
CA TYR A 400 15.92 15.94 -31.25
C TYR A 400 17.11 15.10 -31.70
N LEU A 401 18.26 15.32 -31.10
CA LEU A 401 19.47 14.53 -31.33
C LEU A 401 19.32 13.04 -30.98
N ASN A 402 18.38 12.69 -30.13
CA ASN A 402 18.11 11.32 -29.70
C ASN A 402 17.03 10.58 -30.53
N GLY A 403 16.70 11.12 -31.72
CA GLY A 403 15.79 10.48 -32.68
C GLY A 403 14.30 10.73 -32.43
N TYR A 404 13.94 11.51 -31.39
CA TYR A 404 12.56 11.94 -31.21
C TYR A 404 12.22 13.08 -32.17
N THR A 405 10.96 13.12 -32.59
CA THR A 405 10.38 14.28 -33.32
C THR A 405 9.18 14.82 -32.56
N ARG A 406 8.98 16.13 -32.65
CA ARG A 406 7.83 16.82 -32.06
C ARG A 406 7.13 17.61 -33.14
N GLU A 407 5.87 17.32 -33.31
CA GLU A 407 4.99 18.01 -34.25
C GLU A 407 4.10 18.98 -33.47
N VAL A 408 4.16 20.26 -33.81
CA VAL A 408 3.39 21.34 -33.20
C VAL A 408 2.34 21.78 -34.23
N ALA A 409 1.06 21.44 -33.99
CA ALA A 409 -0.03 21.70 -34.90
C ALA A 409 -0.76 23.02 -34.58
N GLU A 410 -1.42 23.58 -35.58
CA GLU A 410 -2.16 24.86 -35.45
C GLU A 410 -3.29 24.81 -34.43
N ASP A 411 -3.95 23.66 -34.26
CA ASP A 411 -5.02 23.47 -33.29
C ASP A 411 -4.53 23.40 -31.83
N GLY A 412 -3.21 23.61 -31.63
CA GLY A 412 -2.58 23.53 -30.32
C GLY A 412 -2.23 22.11 -29.85
N LEU A 413 -2.47 21.10 -30.67
CA LEU A 413 -2.05 19.73 -30.38
C LEU A 413 -0.56 19.58 -30.68
N VAL A 414 0.17 19.06 -29.71
CA VAL A 414 1.60 18.74 -29.86
C VAL A 414 1.80 17.25 -29.70
N THR A 415 2.39 16.61 -30.71
CA THR A 415 2.64 15.18 -30.74
C THR A 415 4.13 14.90 -30.64
N LEU A 416 4.57 14.08 -29.69
CA LEU A 416 5.94 13.54 -29.61
C LEU A 416 5.95 12.14 -30.20
N ARG A 417 6.91 11.89 -31.10
CA ARG A 417 7.11 10.59 -31.76
C ARG A 417 8.54 10.07 -31.54
N LEU A 418 8.68 8.76 -31.61
CA LEU A 418 9.98 8.09 -31.80
C LEU A 418 9.84 7.18 -33.04
N GLY A 419 10.42 7.59 -34.14
CA GLY A 419 10.14 7.01 -35.45
C GLY A 419 8.66 7.14 -35.83
N LYS A 420 7.99 6.01 -36.11
CA LYS A 420 6.54 6.00 -36.44
C LYS A 420 5.64 5.99 -35.17
N ASP A 421 6.18 5.69 -34.01
CA ASP A 421 5.42 5.52 -32.78
C ASP A 421 5.09 6.86 -32.12
N VAL A 422 3.82 7.06 -31.76
CA VAL A 422 3.38 8.18 -30.94
C VAL A 422 3.75 7.89 -29.48
N VAL A 423 4.59 8.74 -28.90
CA VAL A 423 5.00 8.63 -27.50
C VAL A 423 3.95 9.28 -26.60
N TRP A 424 3.48 10.49 -26.98
CA TRP A 424 2.37 11.19 -26.33
C TRP A 424 1.82 12.30 -27.23
N LYS A 425 0.58 12.72 -26.93
CA LYS A 425 -0.05 13.91 -27.45
C LYS A 425 -0.47 14.81 -26.30
N ARG A 426 -0.30 16.12 -26.42
CA ARG A 426 -0.69 17.11 -25.41
C ARG A 426 -1.18 18.38 -26.08
N ARG A 427 -2.11 19.06 -25.40
CA ARG A 427 -2.64 20.33 -25.88
C ARG A 427 -1.91 21.51 -25.26
N CYS A 428 -1.86 22.61 -25.99
CA CYS A 428 -1.37 23.89 -25.50
C CYS A 428 -2.41 24.50 -24.54
N ILE A 429 -1.94 24.95 -23.38
CA ILE A 429 -2.77 25.56 -22.32
C ILE A 429 -2.44 27.03 -22.07
N SER A 430 -1.30 27.50 -22.53
CA SER A 430 -0.97 28.91 -22.59
C SER A 430 0.09 29.19 -23.67
N LYS A 431 0.10 30.39 -24.22
CA LYS A 431 1.10 30.83 -25.20
C LYS A 431 1.44 32.31 -25.05
N SER A 432 2.65 32.64 -25.47
CA SER A 432 3.13 34.00 -25.73
C SER A 432 3.83 34.00 -27.09
N GLU A 433 4.45 35.10 -27.49
CA GLU A 433 5.09 35.22 -28.80
C GLU A 433 6.11 34.12 -29.10
N ASN A 434 6.94 33.77 -28.13
CA ASN A 434 8.04 32.78 -28.30
C ASN A 434 7.96 31.61 -27.33
N GLU A 435 6.86 31.43 -26.61
CA GLU A 435 6.70 30.39 -25.60
C GLU A 435 5.29 29.82 -25.63
N PHE A 436 5.18 28.52 -25.41
CA PHE A 436 3.90 27.86 -25.14
C PHE A 436 4.05 26.79 -24.06
N VAL A 437 3.00 26.58 -23.32
CA VAL A 437 2.94 25.58 -22.24
C VAL A 437 1.91 24.52 -22.59
N LEU A 438 2.29 23.27 -22.46
CA LEU A 438 1.40 22.13 -22.68
C LEU A 438 0.80 21.63 -21.37
N GLU A 439 -0.25 20.87 -21.48
CA GLU A 439 -0.81 20.07 -20.40
C GLU A 439 0.30 19.37 -19.60
N GLY A 440 0.22 19.45 -18.27
CA GLY A 440 1.29 19.01 -17.37
C GLY A 440 2.41 20.04 -17.16
N ASN A 441 2.15 21.31 -17.50
CA ASN A 441 3.06 22.46 -17.32
C ASN A 441 4.41 22.33 -18.06
N LEU A 442 4.41 21.63 -19.18
CA LEU A 442 5.60 21.44 -20.00
C LEU A 442 5.88 22.70 -20.84
N VAL A 443 6.86 23.47 -20.40
CA VAL A 443 7.21 24.76 -21.04
C VAL A 443 8.08 24.54 -22.28
N HIS A 444 7.71 25.19 -23.39
CA HIS A 444 8.43 25.22 -24.66
C HIS A 444 8.76 26.64 -25.03
N LYS A 445 10.02 26.94 -25.22
CA LYS A 445 10.48 28.28 -25.60
C LYS A 445 11.29 28.25 -26.88
N LEU A 446 10.88 29.04 -27.84
CA LEU A 446 11.63 29.25 -29.07
C LEU A 446 12.76 30.25 -28.85
N ILE A 447 14.00 29.86 -29.17
CA ILE A 447 15.19 30.70 -29.07
C ILE A 447 15.92 30.58 -30.43
N GLY A 448 15.77 31.59 -31.30
CA GLY A 448 16.19 31.47 -32.69
C GLY A 448 15.51 30.29 -33.37
N ASP A 449 16.25 29.44 -34.05
CA ASP A 449 15.76 28.23 -34.73
C ASP A 449 15.76 27.00 -33.84
N THR A 450 15.77 27.15 -32.52
CA THR A 450 15.81 26.05 -31.56
C THR A 450 14.61 26.11 -30.65
N LEU A 451 13.87 24.99 -30.55
CA LEU A 451 12.81 24.80 -29.57
C LEU A 451 13.42 24.22 -28.28
N ASN A 452 13.44 25.04 -27.24
CA ASN A 452 13.93 24.68 -25.89
C ASN A 452 12.76 24.16 -25.05
N ILE A 453 12.90 23.00 -24.42
CA ILE A 453 11.88 22.39 -23.59
C ILE A 453 12.41 22.28 -22.17
N GLU A 454 11.73 22.96 -21.21
CA GLU A 454 12.08 23.02 -19.80
C GLU A 454 13.55 23.41 -19.52
N GLY A 455 14.20 24.12 -20.44
CA GLY A 455 15.63 24.43 -20.34
C GLY A 455 16.59 23.23 -20.43
N LYS A 456 16.08 22.01 -20.64
CA LYS A 456 16.86 20.77 -20.60
C LYS A 456 17.05 20.12 -21.98
N TYR A 457 16.06 20.22 -22.83
CA TYR A 457 16.08 19.57 -24.14
C TYR A 457 16.00 20.59 -25.24
N LYS A 458 16.77 20.36 -26.33
CA LYS A 458 16.77 21.21 -27.52
C LYS A 458 16.35 20.39 -28.72
N ALA A 459 15.46 20.94 -29.52
CA ALA A 459 15.08 20.40 -30.82
C ALA A 459 15.28 21.46 -31.89
N VAL A 460 15.72 21.04 -33.05
CA VAL A 460 15.88 21.90 -34.24
C VAL A 460 14.74 21.64 -35.21
N ARG A 461 14.41 22.61 -36.03
CA ARG A 461 13.36 22.46 -37.06
C ARG A 461 13.79 21.37 -38.03
N GLU A 462 12.83 20.50 -38.38
CA GLU A 462 13.05 19.43 -39.38
C GLU A 462 13.03 19.95 -40.78
#